data_4b6b5f10520b76d5e3ab89f8df23dc3c
#
_entry.id   4b6b5f10520b76d5e3ab89f8df23dc3c
#
_cell.length_a   1.000
_cell.length_b   1.000
_cell.length_c   1.000
_cell.angle_alpha   90.00
_cell.angle_beta   90.00
_cell.angle_gamma   90.00
#
_symmetry.space_group_name_H-M   'P 1'
#
loop_
_entity.id
_entity.type
_entity.pdbx_description
1 polymer ?
#
loop_
_entity_poly.entity_id
_entity_poly.type
_entity_poly.pdbx_seq_one_letter_code
_entity_poly.pdbx_strand_id
1 'polypeptide(L)'
;MKYTQLDIAPTISSLFGFEIPDKDGREIKEIGAYCANKSIDQILLIVVDGIGAALYKKLDGALAQLQALSDDGLFFELHSLPPRITTPNIGTILTGYTPEHHLLYEVDDTFYTPVRSILEIASDNGIKSGIVIELLGAKAMLNRVDLAIGVENRHGIIDYDRSITDLALNAFSL
;
A
#
# COMPACT_ATOMS: atom_id res chain seq x y z
N MET A 1 18.34 -6.30 10.77
CA MET A 1 17.61 -7.11 9.76
C MET A 1 17.01 -6.12 8.75
N LYS A 2 17.09 -6.40 7.44
CA LYS A 2 16.51 -5.48 6.44
C LYS A 2 15.03 -5.78 6.31
N TYR A 3 14.19 -4.75 6.27
CA TYR A 3 12.76 -4.85 6.02
C TYR A 3 12.48 -5.03 4.52
N THR A 4 11.32 -5.58 4.23
CA THR A 4 10.82 -5.83 2.88
C THR A 4 9.41 -5.26 2.72
N GLN A 5 8.86 -5.31 1.52
CA GLN A 5 7.47 -4.92 1.26
C GLN A 5 6.44 -5.80 2.01
N LEU A 6 6.81 -7.04 2.37
CA LEU A 6 5.99 -7.93 3.20
C LEU A 6 5.62 -7.31 4.56
N ASP A 7 6.48 -6.44 5.08
CA ASP A 7 6.38 -5.93 6.44
C ASP A 7 5.38 -4.76 6.56
N ILE A 8 4.86 -4.24 5.42
CA ILE A 8 3.93 -3.11 5.40
C ILE A 8 2.55 -3.48 5.96
N ALA A 9 1.89 -4.50 5.40
CA ALA A 9 0.57 -4.90 5.88
C ALA A 9 0.58 -5.35 7.36
N PRO A 10 1.54 -6.17 7.83
CA PRO A 10 1.67 -6.49 9.26
C PRO A 10 1.89 -5.27 10.15
N THR A 11 2.60 -4.26 9.68
CA THR A 11 2.78 -3.01 10.44
C THR A 11 1.47 -2.24 10.58
N ILE A 12 0.72 -2.10 9.49
CA ILE A 12 -0.60 -1.44 9.50
C ILE A 12 -1.56 -2.19 10.42
N SER A 13 -1.63 -3.53 10.32
CA SER A 13 -2.49 -4.34 11.16
C SER A 13 -2.18 -4.19 12.65
N SER A 14 -0.89 -4.16 13.01
CA SER A 14 -0.42 -3.95 14.38
C SER A 14 -0.84 -2.58 14.93
N LEU A 15 -0.76 -1.51 14.12
CA LEU A 15 -1.17 -0.16 14.51
C LEU A 15 -2.66 -0.07 14.83
N PHE A 16 -3.50 -0.84 14.18
CA PHE A 16 -4.94 -0.91 14.43
C PHE A 16 -5.36 -2.04 15.40
N GLY A 17 -4.43 -2.88 15.85
CA GLY A 17 -4.67 -3.92 16.86
C GLY A 17 -5.40 -5.16 16.35
N PHE A 18 -5.32 -5.47 15.06
CA PHE A 18 -5.80 -6.73 14.51
C PHE A 18 -4.67 -7.52 13.82
N GLU A 19 -4.89 -8.80 13.55
CA GLU A 19 -3.88 -9.68 12.98
C GLU A 19 -4.21 -10.11 11.55
N ILE A 20 -3.16 -10.31 10.74
CA ILE A 20 -3.22 -11.01 9.46
C ILE A 20 -2.81 -12.47 9.75
N PRO A 21 -3.68 -13.48 9.52
CA PRO A 21 -3.35 -14.88 9.75
C PRO A 21 -2.16 -15.33 8.88
N ASP A 22 -1.29 -16.17 9.41
CA ASP A 22 -0.22 -16.89 8.68
C ASP A 22 0.64 -16.05 7.71
N LYS A 23 0.75 -14.72 7.95
CA LYS A 23 1.51 -13.79 7.13
C LYS A 23 3.01 -14.15 7.08
N ASP A 24 3.65 -13.90 5.94
CA ASP A 24 5.10 -14.08 5.76
C ASP A 24 5.91 -12.89 6.31
N GLY A 25 5.31 -11.70 6.30
CA GLY A 25 5.91 -10.48 6.81
C GLY A 25 5.80 -10.31 8.33
N ARG A 26 6.44 -9.28 8.84
CA ARG A 26 6.44 -8.91 10.27
C ARG A 26 6.30 -7.42 10.44
N GLU A 27 5.94 -6.99 11.63
CA GLU A 27 5.88 -5.58 12.00
C GLU A 27 7.25 -4.89 11.89
N ILE A 28 7.25 -3.65 11.37
CA ILE A 28 8.38 -2.71 11.46
C ILE A 28 8.29 -2.05 12.84
N LYS A 29 9.00 -2.61 13.80
CA LYS A 29 8.89 -2.24 15.22
C LYS A 29 9.17 -0.75 15.49
N GLU A 30 10.04 -0.14 14.69
CA GLU A 30 10.37 1.29 14.82
C GLU A 30 9.17 2.17 14.51
N ILE A 31 8.28 1.76 13.59
CA ILE A 31 7.02 2.45 13.32
C ILE A 31 6.07 2.30 14.50
N GLY A 32 5.91 1.09 15.03
CA GLY A 32 5.12 0.85 16.25
C GLY A 32 5.61 1.70 17.43
N ALA A 33 6.92 1.73 17.65
CA ALA A 33 7.52 2.56 18.71
C ALA A 33 7.31 4.08 18.49
N TYR A 34 7.42 4.55 17.25
CA TYR A 34 7.16 5.95 16.90
C TYR A 34 5.70 6.36 17.12
N CYS A 35 4.78 5.41 16.93
CA CYS A 35 3.34 5.62 17.10
C CYS A 35 2.81 5.30 18.51
N ALA A 36 3.61 4.72 19.42
CA ALA A 36 3.16 4.15 20.69
C ALA A 36 2.36 5.12 21.60
N ASN A 37 2.61 6.43 21.49
CA ASN A 37 1.92 7.46 22.27
C ASN A 37 0.97 8.32 21.41
N LYS A 38 0.57 7.84 20.22
CA LYS A 38 -0.30 8.55 19.30
C LYS A 38 -1.62 7.78 19.14
N SER A 39 -2.74 8.49 19.05
CA SER A 39 -3.97 7.92 18.54
C SER A 39 -3.85 7.81 17.03
N ILE A 40 -4.08 6.61 16.49
CA ILE A 40 -4.07 6.36 15.06
C ILE A 40 -5.51 6.13 14.62
N ASP A 41 -6.12 7.18 14.10
CA ASP A 41 -7.51 7.13 13.64
C ASP A 41 -7.61 6.79 12.15
N GLN A 42 -6.57 7.13 11.37
CA GLN A 42 -6.52 6.90 9.93
C GLN A 42 -5.08 6.59 9.49
N ILE A 43 -4.96 5.77 8.44
CA ILE A 43 -3.69 5.53 7.74
C ILE A 43 -3.93 5.73 6.24
N LEU A 44 -3.14 6.59 5.61
CA LEU A 44 -3.06 6.72 4.15
C LEU A 44 -1.78 6.05 3.66
N LEU A 45 -1.93 4.96 2.91
CA LEU A 45 -0.82 4.30 2.23
C LEU A 45 -0.74 4.81 0.78
N ILE A 46 0.34 5.50 0.44
CA ILE A 46 0.60 5.98 -0.93
C ILE A 46 1.71 5.11 -1.52
N VAL A 47 1.40 4.43 -2.63
CA VAL A 47 2.38 3.64 -3.38
C VAL A 47 2.67 4.36 -4.70
N VAL A 48 3.92 4.80 -4.86
CA VAL A 48 4.38 5.51 -6.06
C VAL A 48 5.23 4.55 -6.88
N ASP A 49 4.73 4.18 -8.05
CA ASP A 49 5.45 3.30 -8.97
C ASP A 49 6.61 4.03 -9.66
N GLY A 50 7.63 3.27 -10.03
CA GLY A 50 8.78 3.79 -10.78
C GLY A 50 9.81 4.57 -9.97
N ILE A 51 9.60 4.87 -8.68
CA ILE A 51 10.56 5.58 -7.82
C ILE A 51 11.24 4.59 -6.85
N GLY A 52 12.33 3.98 -7.32
CA GLY A 52 13.18 3.17 -6.44
C GLY A 52 14.17 4.02 -5.62
N ALA A 53 14.71 3.45 -4.54
CA ALA A 53 15.62 4.14 -3.61
C ALA A 53 16.82 4.83 -4.29
N ALA A 54 17.37 4.23 -5.34
CA ALA A 54 18.48 4.81 -6.10
C ALA A 54 18.05 6.06 -6.89
N LEU A 55 16.84 6.08 -7.44
CA LEU A 55 16.28 7.24 -8.13
C LEU A 55 15.93 8.33 -7.12
N TYR A 56 15.27 7.98 -6.02
CA TYR A 56 14.96 8.91 -4.93
C TYR A 56 16.20 9.69 -4.47
N LYS A 57 17.31 8.99 -4.22
CA LYS A 57 18.58 9.63 -3.83
C LYS A 57 19.19 10.54 -4.89
N LYS A 58 18.91 10.30 -6.18
CA LYS A 58 19.39 11.16 -7.29
C LYS A 58 18.53 12.38 -7.54
N LEU A 59 17.28 12.37 -7.09
CA LEU A 59 16.31 13.45 -7.27
C LEU A 59 16.41 14.51 -6.16
N ASP A 60 17.59 14.64 -5.54
CA ASP A 60 17.87 15.56 -4.46
C ASP A 60 17.34 16.97 -4.79
N GLY A 61 16.48 17.52 -3.92
CA GLY A 61 15.80 18.79 -4.10
C GLY A 61 14.61 18.80 -5.08
N ALA A 62 14.47 17.83 -5.98
CA ALA A 62 13.32 17.76 -6.90
C ALA A 62 12.06 17.16 -6.22
N LEU A 63 12.22 16.49 -5.10
CA LEU A 63 11.14 15.87 -4.30
C LEU A 63 11.05 16.52 -2.91
N ALA A 64 11.05 17.85 -2.86
CA ALA A 64 11.10 18.61 -1.61
C ALA A 64 10.00 18.22 -0.60
N GLN A 65 8.78 17.93 -1.07
CA GLN A 65 7.69 17.49 -0.19
C GLN A 65 7.95 16.11 0.42
N LEU A 66 8.47 15.15 -0.36
CA LEU A 66 8.83 13.83 0.15
C LEU A 66 10.03 13.90 1.10
N GLN A 67 10.98 14.82 0.82
CA GLN A 67 12.10 15.09 1.71
C GLN A 67 11.59 15.61 3.07
N ALA A 68 10.70 16.60 3.06
CA ALA A 68 10.11 17.15 4.28
C ALA A 68 9.37 16.07 5.10
N LEU A 69 8.60 15.19 4.45
CA LEU A 69 7.96 14.05 5.12
C LEU A 69 8.98 13.09 5.74
N SER A 70 10.11 12.85 5.06
CA SER A 70 11.19 12.00 5.60
C SER A 70 11.89 12.62 6.79
N ASP A 71 12.04 13.96 6.80
CA ASP A 71 12.68 14.71 7.88
C ASP A 71 11.78 14.79 9.14
N ASP A 72 10.47 14.88 8.94
CA ASP A 72 9.47 14.94 10.03
C ASP A 72 9.05 13.55 10.54
N GLY A 73 9.34 12.49 9.80
CA GLY A 73 8.88 11.13 10.07
C GLY A 73 10.00 10.11 10.22
N LEU A 74 9.76 8.94 9.67
CA LEU A 74 10.73 7.84 9.61
C LEU A 74 11.00 7.48 8.15
N PHE A 75 12.24 7.26 7.80
CA PHE A 75 12.66 6.81 6.49
C PHE A 75 13.24 5.38 6.54
N PHE A 76 12.73 4.49 5.69
CA PHE A 76 13.23 3.13 5.56
C PHE A 76 13.51 2.77 4.11
N GLU A 77 14.62 2.08 3.85
CA GLU A 77 14.82 1.36 2.60
C GLU A 77 14.24 -0.05 2.73
N LEU A 78 13.20 -0.34 1.95
CA LEU A 78 12.59 -1.65 1.87
C LEU A 78 13.12 -2.42 0.64
N HIS A 79 13.27 -3.72 0.77
CA HIS A 79 13.60 -4.58 -0.36
C HIS A 79 12.32 -5.10 -1.03
N SER A 80 12.24 -4.95 -2.36
CA SER A 80 11.20 -5.62 -3.13
C SER A 80 11.56 -7.10 -3.35
N LEU A 81 10.54 -7.95 -3.37
CA LEU A 81 10.68 -9.37 -3.70
C LEU A 81 10.61 -9.59 -5.22
N PRO A 82 11.24 -10.65 -5.75
CA PRO A 82 10.96 -11.11 -7.10
C PRO A 82 9.53 -11.69 -7.22
N PRO A 83 8.89 -11.55 -8.39
CA PRO A 83 9.27 -10.72 -9.53
C PRO A 83 9.07 -9.24 -9.20
N ARG A 84 10.00 -8.38 -9.67
CA ARG A 84 9.98 -6.93 -9.37
C ARG A 84 9.13 -6.19 -10.41
N ILE A 85 7.87 -6.52 -10.48
CA ILE A 85 6.86 -5.89 -11.33
C ILE A 85 5.67 -5.44 -10.46
N THR A 86 4.83 -4.56 -10.99
CA THR A 86 3.84 -3.81 -10.21
C THR A 86 2.85 -4.72 -9.48
N THR A 87 2.14 -5.60 -10.17
CA THR A 87 1.06 -6.40 -9.57
C THR A 87 1.50 -7.30 -8.42
N PRO A 88 2.56 -8.15 -8.55
CA PRO A 88 3.05 -8.92 -7.41
C PRO A 88 3.52 -8.06 -6.23
N ASN A 89 4.17 -6.91 -6.51
CA ASN A 89 4.63 -6.03 -5.44
C ASN A 89 3.47 -5.35 -4.70
N ILE A 90 2.45 -4.88 -5.41
CA ILE A 90 1.21 -4.36 -4.78
C ILE A 90 0.54 -5.48 -3.97
N GLY A 91 0.45 -6.69 -4.51
CA GLY A 91 -0.04 -7.86 -3.80
C GLY A 91 0.71 -8.10 -2.49
N THR A 92 2.03 -8.13 -2.54
CA THR A 92 2.89 -8.27 -1.34
C THR A 92 2.66 -7.16 -0.32
N ILE A 93 2.58 -5.89 -0.76
CA ILE A 93 2.33 -4.72 0.11
C ILE A 93 0.98 -4.83 0.80
N LEU A 94 -0.07 -5.21 0.07
CA LEU A 94 -1.44 -5.22 0.58
C LEU A 94 -1.80 -6.47 1.38
N THR A 95 -1.04 -7.56 1.24
CA THR A 95 -1.38 -8.83 1.90
C THR A 95 -0.41 -9.23 3.01
N GLY A 96 0.87 -8.83 2.91
CA GLY A 96 1.93 -9.32 3.79
C GLY A 96 2.36 -10.76 3.48
N TYR A 97 1.99 -11.29 2.30
CA TYR A 97 2.39 -12.61 1.81
C TYR A 97 3.33 -12.51 0.63
N THR A 98 4.14 -13.55 0.41
CA THR A 98 5.00 -13.67 -0.77
C THR A 98 4.18 -13.95 -2.04
N PRO A 99 4.72 -13.69 -3.25
CA PRO A 99 4.05 -14.02 -4.51
C PRO A 99 3.61 -15.49 -4.62
N GLU A 100 4.36 -16.41 -4.04
CA GLU A 100 4.03 -17.83 -4.01
C GLU A 100 2.77 -18.13 -3.18
N HIS A 101 2.48 -17.32 -2.17
CA HIS A 101 1.31 -17.47 -1.31
C HIS A 101 0.11 -16.67 -1.83
N HIS A 102 0.30 -15.42 -2.25
CA HIS A 102 -0.85 -14.61 -2.72
C HIS A 102 -1.22 -14.88 -4.18
N LEU A 103 -0.35 -15.50 -4.98
CA LEU A 103 -0.56 -15.91 -6.37
C LEU A 103 -0.94 -14.75 -7.33
N LEU A 104 -0.55 -13.52 -7.01
CA LEU A 104 -0.80 -12.35 -7.84
C LEU A 104 0.43 -12.09 -8.73
N TYR A 105 0.32 -12.43 -9.99
CA TYR A 105 1.36 -12.21 -11.00
C TYR A 105 0.90 -11.23 -12.08
N GLU A 106 -0.39 -11.26 -12.41
CA GLU A 106 -1.06 -10.38 -13.36
C GLU A 106 -2.24 -9.66 -12.68
N VAL A 107 -2.74 -8.58 -13.29
CA VAL A 107 -3.85 -7.80 -12.69
C VAL A 107 -5.10 -8.66 -12.51
N ASP A 108 -5.40 -9.53 -13.47
CA ASP A 108 -6.58 -10.40 -13.42
C ASP A 108 -6.52 -11.43 -12.27
N ASP A 109 -5.34 -11.75 -11.76
CA ASP A 109 -5.19 -12.67 -10.63
C ASP A 109 -5.83 -12.16 -9.34
N THR A 110 -6.02 -10.83 -9.23
CA THR A 110 -6.69 -10.21 -8.07
C THR A 110 -8.11 -10.72 -7.84
N PHE A 111 -8.78 -11.23 -8.88
CA PHE A 111 -10.10 -11.86 -8.74
C PHE A 111 -10.04 -13.26 -8.11
N TYR A 112 -8.88 -13.92 -8.14
CA TYR A 112 -8.70 -15.34 -7.81
C TYR A 112 -7.69 -15.58 -6.69
N THR A 113 -7.09 -14.54 -6.12
CA THR A 113 -6.12 -14.72 -5.03
C THR A 113 -6.74 -15.47 -3.84
N PRO A 114 -6.06 -16.47 -3.27
CA PRO A 114 -6.55 -17.21 -2.11
C PRO A 114 -6.44 -16.45 -0.80
N VAL A 115 -5.67 -15.34 -0.78
CA VAL A 115 -5.43 -14.55 0.43
C VAL A 115 -6.20 -13.24 0.40
N ARG A 116 -6.45 -12.69 1.59
CA ARG A 116 -7.15 -11.42 1.76
C ARG A 116 -6.16 -10.28 1.96
N SER A 117 -6.51 -9.14 1.40
CA SER A 117 -5.75 -7.91 1.61
C SER A 117 -5.96 -7.33 3.01
N ILE A 118 -5.03 -6.50 3.46
CA ILE A 118 -5.15 -5.72 4.69
C ILE A 118 -6.43 -4.88 4.72
N LEU A 119 -6.88 -4.39 3.57
CA LEU A 119 -8.10 -3.60 3.43
C LEU A 119 -9.35 -4.42 3.75
N GLU A 120 -9.44 -5.65 3.24
CA GLU A 120 -10.55 -6.57 3.52
C GLU A 120 -10.57 -6.99 4.98
N ILE A 121 -9.39 -7.28 5.56
CA ILE A 121 -9.28 -7.67 6.96
C ILE A 121 -9.63 -6.48 7.87
N ALA A 122 -9.23 -5.27 7.52
CA ALA A 122 -9.60 -4.05 8.22
C ALA A 122 -11.13 -3.86 8.25
N SER A 123 -11.81 -3.99 7.10
CA SER A 123 -13.28 -3.92 7.01
C SER A 123 -13.96 -4.95 7.91
N ASP A 124 -13.48 -6.19 7.97
CA ASP A 124 -14.01 -7.21 8.88
C ASP A 124 -13.83 -6.86 10.36
N ASN A 125 -12.81 -6.08 10.68
CA ASN A 125 -12.56 -5.58 12.04
C ASN A 125 -13.26 -4.24 12.33
N GLY A 126 -14.18 -3.80 11.44
CA GLY A 126 -14.96 -2.59 11.62
C GLY A 126 -14.21 -1.28 11.32
N ILE A 127 -13.04 -1.37 10.68
CA ILE A 127 -12.25 -0.24 10.22
C ILE A 127 -12.59 0.01 8.76
N LYS A 128 -13.14 1.17 8.45
CA LYS A 128 -13.45 1.54 7.06
C LYS A 128 -12.19 1.52 6.22
N SER A 129 -12.26 0.86 5.08
CA SER A 129 -11.14 0.73 4.15
C SER A 129 -11.51 1.15 2.74
N GLY A 130 -10.53 1.67 2.01
CA GLY A 130 -10.76 2.06 0.62
C GLY A 130 -9.48 2.00 -0.20
N ILE A 131 -9.67 1.94 -1.52
CA ILE A 131 -8.58 1.93 -2.48
C ILE A 131 -8.92 2.81 -3.68
N VAL A 132 -7.94 3.59 -4.11
CA VAL A 132 -7.94 4.32 -5.39
C VAL A 132 -6.77 3.79 -6.21
N ILE A 133 -7.07 3.13 -7.31
CA ILE A 133 -6.08 2.40 -8.10
C ILE A 133 -6.53 2.36 -9.57
N GLU A 134 -5.75 1.74 -10.45
CA GLU A 134 -6.18 1.50 -11.81
C GLU A 134 -7.50 0.68 -11.88
N LEU A 135 -8.21 0.79 -13.00
CA LEU A 135 -9.60 0.32 -13.10
C LEU A 135 -9.79 -1.17 -12.85
N LEU A 136 -8.88 -2.03 -13.33
CA LEU A 136 -9.03 -3.48 -13.15
C LEU A 136 -8.79 -3.90 -11.70
N GLY A 137 -7.77 -3.35 -11.05
CA GLY A 137 -7.54 -3.56 -9.62
C GLY A 137 -8.71 -3.09 -8.75
N ALA A 138 -9.29 -1.92 -9.07
CA ALA A 138 -10.47 -1.45 -8.36
C ALA A 138 -11.69 -2.37 -8.57
N LYS A 139 -11.92 -2.87 -9.79
CA LYS A 139 -12.99 -3.84 -10.06
C LYS A 139 -12.82 -5.13 -9.24
N ALA A 140 -11.59 -5.61 -9.09
CA ALA A 140 -11.32 -6.78 -8.28
C ALA A 140 -11.62 -6.56 -6.78
N MET A 141 -11.55 -5.32 -6.32
CA MET A 141 -11.83 -4.95 -4.92
C MET A 141 -13.27 -4.54 -4.65
N LEU A 142 -14.12 -4.44 -5.68
CA LEU A 142 -15.55 -4.13 -5.51
C LEU A 142 -16.23 -5.16 -4.60
N ASN A 143 -17.02 -4.68 -3.66
CA ASN A 143 -17.72 -5.49 -2.63
C ASN A 143 -16.78 -6.26 -1.66
N ARG A 144 -15.47 -6.01 -1.72
CA ARG A 144 -14.47 -6.57 -0.80
C ARG A 144 -13.98 -5.54 0.22
N VAL A 145 -14.11 -4.26 -0.12
CA VAL A 145 -13.75 -3.11 0.72
C VAL A 145 -14.88 -2.08 0.71
N ASP A 146 -14.86 -1.13 1.65
CA ASP A 146 -15.92 -0.11 1.77
C ASP A 146 -15.95 0.85 0.59
N LEU A 147 -14.79 1.16 0.00
CA LEU A 147 -14.66 2.04 -1.15
C LEU A 147 -13.62 1.52 -2.15
N ALA A 148 -14.00 1.31 -3.40
CA ALA A 148 -13.08 0.99 -4.49
C ALA A 148 -13.30 1.94 -5.66
N ILE A 149 -12.30 2.77 -5.97
CA ILE A 149 -12.35 3.75 -7.06
C ILE A 149 -11.30 3.39 -8.10
N GLY A 150 -11.74 3.18 -9.34
CA GLY A 150 -10.89 2.84 -10.46
C GLY A 150 -10.64 4.02 -11.39
N VAL A 151 -9.40 4.19 -11.83
CA VAL A 151 -9.00 5.20 -12.81
C VAL A 151 -8.46 4.53 -14.07
N GLU A 152 -8.90 5.00 -15.24
CA GLU A 152 -8.34 4.57 -16.52
C GLU A 152 -7.29 5.56 -17.03
N ASN A 153 -6.17 5.04 -17.52
CA ASN A 153 -5.16 5.85 -18.20
C ASN A 153 -5.57 6.14 -19.66
N ARG A 154 -6.47 7.11 -19.85
CA ARG A 154 -6.98 7.50 -21.18
C ARG A 154 -6.18 8.63 -21.83
N HIS A 155 -5.55 9.49 -21.05
CA HIS A 155 -4.96 10.76 -21.52
C HIS A 155 -3.47 10.89 -21.18
N GLY A 156 -2.83 9.78 -20.79
CA GLY A 156 -1.43 9.72 -20.43
C GLY A 156 -1.18 9.78 -18.93
N ILE A 157 0.07 9.49 -18.54
CA ILE A 157 0.43 9.25 -17.14
C ILE A 157 0.21 10.45 -16.23
N ILE A 158 0.43 11.67 -16.71
CA ILE A 158 0.29 12.88 -15.90
C ILE A 158 -1.18 13.11 -15.50
N ASP A 159 -2.11 12.95 -16.45
CA ASP A 159 -3.54 13.11 -16.18
C ASP A 159 -4.07 11.93 -15.36
N TYR A 160 -3.50 10.74 -15.54
CA TYR A 160 -3.80 9.57 -14.72
C TYR A 160 -3.39 9.80 -13.26
N ASP A 161 -2.15 10.22 -13.00
CA ASP A 161 -1.65 10.49 -11.64
C ASP A 161 -2.45 11.61 -10.96
N ARG A 162 -2.81 12.66 -11.70
CA ARG A 162 -3.67 13.74 -11.20
C ARG A 162 -5.04 13.20 -10.79
N SER A 163 -5.66 12.38 -11.64
CA SER A 163 -6.97 11.78 -11.36
C SER A 163 -6.94 10.87 -10.14
N ILE A 164 -5.90 10.03 -9.98
CA ILE A 164 -5.68 9.21 -8.79
C ILE A 164 -5.58 10.10 -7.55
N THR A 165 -4.77 11.15 -7.62
CA THR A 165 -4.54 12.07 -6.50
C THR A 165 -5.81 12.79 -6.07
N ASP A 166 -6.54 13.37 -7.01
CA ASP A 166 -7.78 14.11 -6.72
C ASP A 166 -8.86 13.20 -6.11
N LEU A 167 -9.01 11.99 -6.64
CA LEU A 167 -9.97 11.01 -6.12
C LEU A 167 -9.55 10.48 -4.75
N ALA A 168 -8.26 10.25 -4.52
CA ALA A 168 -7.75 9.81 -3.23
C ALA A 168 -7.95 10.89 -2.14
N LEU A 169 -7.67 12.16 -2.45
CA LEU A 169 -7.91 13.27 -1.53
C LEU A 169 -9.39 13.41 -1.18
N ASN A 170 -10.29 13.29 -2.15
CA ASN A 170 -11.72 13.33 -1.92
C ASN A 170 -12.18 12.14 -1.05
N ALA A 171 -11.69 10.93 -1.33
CA ALA A 171 -12.03 9.73 -0.57
C ALA A 171 -11.53 9.79 0.88
N PHE A 172 -10.35 10.34 1.10
CA PHE A 172 -9.74 10.46 2.43
C PHE A 172 -10.44 11.50 3.32
N SER A 173 -11.21 12.42 2.71
CA SER A 173 -11.97 13.45 3.42
C SER A 173 -13.37 13.00 3.85
N LEU A 174 -13.79 11.78 3.50
CA LEU A 174 -15.08 11.18 3.88
C LEU A 174 -14.99 10.41 5.20
#